data_2d743aa1d7caf91a88a9e7ceae1fc041
#
_entry.id   2d743aa1d7caf91a88a9e7ceae1fc041
#
_cell.length_a   1.000
_cell.length_b   1.000
_cell.length_c   1.000
_cell.angle_alpha   90.00
_cell.angle_beta   90.00
_cell.angle_gamma   90.00
#
_symmetry.space_group_name_H-M   'P 1'
#
loop_
_entity.id
_entity.type
_entity.pdbx_description
1 polymer ?
#
loop_
_entity_poly.entity_id
_entity_poly.type
_entity_poly.pdbx_seq_one_letter_code
_entity_poly.pdbx_strand_id
1 'polypeptide(L)'
;MKPDDPAITWVEPPELGVSGKSYLPLFLQGMTTTLRHLFSPKKTVEYPEEDHVTPDPIIYRGVHRLNRDEQGRVKCVACFLCATACPAHCIDIVAAESPWPDREKYPQTFTIDELRCIFCGMCEEACPVDAIELTSLYNLSGKSREEMIFDKEKLLSIYDQTCQAEPSRTQRSDS
;
A
#
# COMPACT_ATOMS: atom_id res chain seq x y z
N MET A 1 34.81 4.29 26.93
CA MET A 1 35.31 5.16 25.86
C MET A 1 34.11 5.49 24.98
N LYS A 2 33.62 6.72 24.98
CA LYS A 2 32.56 7.14 24.07
C LYS A 2 33.22 7.26 22.68
N PRO A 3 32.71 6.61 21.64
CA PRO A 3 33.26 6.83 20.30
C PRO A 3 32.97 8.27 19.86
N ASP A 4 34.00 8.96 19.37
CA ASP A 4 33.91 10.35 18.90
C ASP A 4 33.34 10.46 17.47
N ASP A 5 32.29 9.72 17.19
CA ASP A 5 31.62 9.79 15.92
C ASP A 5 30.54 10.89 15.97
N PRO A 6 30.65 11.97 15.15
CA PRO A 6 29.70 13.08 15.16
C PRO A 6 28.29 12.68 14.70
N ALA A 7 28.13 11.50 14.04
CA ALA A 7 26.84 10.97 13.65
C ALA A 7 26.09 10.28 14.81
N ILE A 8 26.76 10.02 15.94
CA ILE A 8 26.16 9.33 17.09
C ILE A 8 25.80 10.34 18.17
N THR A 9 24.52 10.56 18.39
CA THR A 9 24.01 11.35 19.51
C THR A 9 23.84 10.45 20.73
N TRP A 10 24.70 10.64 21.74
CA TRP A 10 24.56 9.93 23.02
C TRP A 10 23.46 10.56 23.85
N VAL A 11 22.40 9.81 24.11
CA VAL A 11 21.34 10.22 25.03
C VAL A 11 21.72 9.74 26.43
N GLU A 12 22.02 10.65 27.31
CA GLU A 12 22.22 10.32 28.72
C GLU A 12 20.86 10.09 29.38
N PRO A 13 20.71 8.99 30.12
CA PRO A 13 19.45 8.75 30.84
C PRO A 13 19.24 9.88 31.86
N PRO A 14 18.00 10.36 32.05
CA PRO A 14 17.72 11.40 33.01
C PRO A 14 18.13 10.98 34.43
N GLU A 15 18.71 11.88 35.18
CA GLU A 15 19.02 11.61 36.58
C GLU A 15 17.73 11.41 37.38
N LEU A 16 17.57 10.23 37.94
CA LEU A 16 16.41 9.89 38.76
C LEU A 16 16.56 10.56 40.12
N GLY A 17 15.61 11.40 40.48
CA GLY A 17 15.48 11.92 41.85
C GLY A 17 15.20 10.79 42.85
N VAL A 18 15.16 11.13 44.15
CA VAL A 18 14.92 10.14 45.24
C VAL A 18 13.64 9.35 45.03
N SER A 19 12.58 9.99 44.55
CA SER A 19 11.30 9.33 44.20
C SER A 19 11.41 8.37 43.01
N GLY A 20 12.22 8.68 42.02
CA GLY A 20 12.47 7.81 40.86
C GLY A 20 13.36 6.59 41.16
N LYS A 21 14.16 6.66 42.24
CA LYS A 21 14.98 5.53 42.74
C LYS A 21 14.18 4.60 43.66
N SER A 22 12.99 5.02 44.10
CA SER A 22 12.15 4.21 44.97
C SER A 22 11.19 3.35 44.15
N TYR A 23 11.15 2.07 44.44
CA TYR A 23 10.27 1.11 43.76
C TYR A 23 8.77 1.39 44.01
N LEU A 24 8.40 1.76 45.22
CA LEU A 24 7.00 1.88 45.66
C LEU A 24 6.22 2.98 44.89
N PRO A 25 6.69 4.22 44.76
CA PRO A 25 5.96 5.24 43.98
C PRO A 25 5.87 4.89 42.49
N LEU A 26 6.88 4.27 41.90
CA LEU A 26 6.83 3.82 40.51
C LEU A 26 5.79 2.70 40.31
N PHE A 27 5.71 1.77 41.24
CA PHE A 27 4.72 0.70 41.24
C PHE A 27 3.28 1.27 41.35
N LEU A 28 3.05 2.20 42.28
CA LEU A 28 1.74 2.86 42.43
C LEU A 28 1.35 3.66 41.20
N GLN A 29 2.30 4.33 40.58
CA GLN A 29 2.08 5.06 39.32
C GLN A 29 1.67 4.10 38.18
N GLY A 30 2.37 2.96 38.05
CA GLY A 30 2.01 1.91 37.09
C GLY A 30 0.60 1.36 37.31
N MET A 31 0.27 1.04 38.56
CA MET A 31 -1.08 0.59 38.94
C MET A 31 -2.16 1.62 38.62
N THR A 32 -1.93 2.90 38.91
CA THR A 32 -2.84 3.98 38.62
C THR A 32 -3.08 4.12 37.10
N THR A 33 -2.01 3.97 36.31
CA THR A 33 -2.10 4.01 34.85
C THR A 33 -2.96 2.87 34.31
N THR A 34 -2.74 1.64 34.76
CA THR A 34 -3.53 0.48 34.33
C THR A 34 -4.99 0.58 34.79
N LEU A 35 -5.23 1.05 36.01
CA LEU A 35 -6.58 1.28 36.52
C LEU A 35 -7.34 2.33 35.73
N ARG A 36 -6.67 3.42 35.35
CA ARG A 36 -7.24 4.43 34.46
C ARG A 36 -7.64 3.87 33.10
N HIS A 37 -6.80 2.98 32.53
CA HIS A 37 -7.12 2.34 31.25
C HIS A 37 -8.27 1.34 31.37
N LEU A 38 -8.47 0.70 32.53
CA LEU A 38 -9.60 -0.19 32.76
C LEU A 38 -10.94 0.52 32.60
N PHE A 39 -11.02 1.79 33.02
CA PHE A 39 -12.25 2.60 32.92
C PHE A 39 -12.28 3.49 31.66
N SER A 40 -11.29 3.41 30.77
CA SER A 40 -11.32 4.13 29.50
C SER A 40 -12.30 3.48 28.52
N PRO A 41 -12.92 4.28 27.60
CA PRO A 41 -13.78 3.71 26.59
C PRO A 41 -13.01 2.72 25.71
N LYS A 42 -13.65 1.65 25.33
CA LYS A 42 -13.09 0.63 24.43
C LYS A 42 -12.75 1.27 23.09
N LYS A 43 -11.60 0.91 22.52
CA LYS A 43 -11.15 1.30 21.18
C LYS A 43 -11.11 0.11 20.21
N THR A 44 -11.53 -1.05 20.68
CA THR A 44 -11.54 -2.29 19.91
C THR A 44 -12.68 -2.23 18.91
N VAL A 45 -12.40 -2.53 17.66
CA VAL A 45 -13.41 -2.74 16.60
C VAL A 45 -13.96 -4.16 16.76
N GLU A 46 -15.25 -4.28 16.93
CA GLU A 46 -15.94 -5.57 17.10
C GLU A 46 -16.33 -6.12 15.73
N TYR A 47 -15.36 -6.69 15.02
CA TYR A 47 -15.63 -7.36 13.73
C TYR A 47 -16.39 -8.69 13.97
N PRO A 48 -17.44 -9.04 13.19
CA PRO A 48 -17.89 -8.36 11.97
C PRO A 48 -19.01 -7.31 12.16
N GLU A 49 -19.43 -7.03 13.40
CA GLU A 49 -20.54 -6.10 13.70
C GLU A 49 -20.15 -4.66 13.40
N GLU A 50 -18.86 -4.34 13.56
CA GLU A 50 -18.29 -3.05 13.20
C GLU A 50 -17.25 -3.22 12.10
N ASP A 51 -17.42 -2.51 10.99
CA ASP A 51 -16.45 -2.50 9.91
C ASP A 51 -15.25 -1.60 10.25
N HIS A 52 -14.09 -2.00 9.75
CA HIS A 52 -12.91 -1.15 9.79
C HIS A 52 -13.15 0.15 9.00
N VAL A 53 -12.59 1.23 9.49
CA VAL A 53 -12.55 2.50 8.75
C VAL A 53 -11.89 2.24 7.39
N THR A 54 -12.59 2.60 6.32
CA THR A 54 -12.05 2.48 4.96
C THR A 54 -10.75 3.27 4.86
N PRO A 55 -9.64 2.67 4.43
CA PRO A 55 -8.40 3.41 4.29
C PRO A 55 -8.54 4.57 3.31
N ASP A 56 -7.81 5.67 3.58
CA ASP A 56 -7.76 6.80 2.64
C ASP A 56 -7.18 6.32 1.30
N PRO A 57 -7.94 6.41 0.19
CA PRO A 57 -7.50 5.94 -1.13
C PRO A 57 -6.28 6.69 -1.66
N ILE A 58 -5.96 7.86 -1.12
CA ILE A 58 -4.78 8.66 -1.53
C ILE A 58 -3.49 8.07 -0.97
N ILE A 59 -3.56 7.53 0.26
CA ILE A 59 -2.36 7.10 1.00
C ILE A 59 -2.21 5.58 0.97
N TYR A 60 -3.34 4.86 0.94
CA TYR A 60 -3.33 3.42 1.07
C TYR A 60 -2.83 2.72 -0.20
N ARG A 61 -2.07 1.65 -0.01
CA ARG A 61 -1.49 0.83 -1.07
C ARG A 61 -2.10 -0.56 -1.02
N GLY A 62 -3.30 -0.69 -1.57
CA GLY A 62 -4.01 -1.97 -1.66
C GLY A 62 -3.85 -2.64 -3.02
N VAL A 63 -4.87 -3.34 -3.47
CA VAL A 63 -4.85 -4.15 -4.68
C VAL A 63 -4.59 -3.29 -5.92
N HIS A 64 -3.81 -3.83 -6.86
CA HIS A 64 -3.49 -3.16 -8.13
C HIS A 64 -4.70 -3.08 -9.05
N ARG A 65 -4.74 -2.03 -9.86
CA ARG A 65 -5.63 -1.89 -11.01
C ARG A 65 -4.86 -1.42 -12.23
N LEU A 66 -5.34 -1.77 -13.42
CA LEU A 66 -4.91 -1.19 -14.68
C LEU A 66 -5.96 -0.19 -15.15
N ASN A 67 -5.52 1.05 -15.36
CA ASN A 67 -6.40 2.12 -15.82
C ASN A 67 -6.76 1.96 -17.29
N ARG A 68 -7.96 2.48 -17.63
CA ARG A 68 -8.41 2.62 -19.02
C ARG A 68 -8.14 4.03 -19.53
N ASP A 69 -7.96 4.14 -20.83
CA ASP A 69 -7.94 5.41 -21.52
C ASP A 69 -9.38 5.95 -21.76
N GLU A 70 -9.49 7.13 -22.35
CA GLU A 70 -10.78 7.78 -22.66
C GLU A 70 -11.65 6.95 -23.62
N GLN A 71 -11.04 6.05 -24.40
CA GLN A 71 -11.71 5.14 -25.30
C GLN A 71 -12.08 3.78 -24.66
N GLY A 72 -11.83 3.63 -23.37
CA GLY A 72 -12.10 2.41 -22.60
C GLY A 72 -11.10 1.27 -22.82
N ARG A 73 -9.99 1.52 -23.53
CA ARG A 73 -8.91 0.56 -23.78
C ARG A 73 -7.91 0.57 -22.62
N VAL A 74 -7.07 -0.47 -22.52
CA VAL A 74 -5.98 -0.47 -21.56
C VAL A 74 -5.02 0.70 -21.82
N LYS A 75 -4.75 1.51 -20.80
CA LYS A 75 -3.86 2.70 -20.90
C LYS A 75 -2.39 2.30 -21.03
N CYS A 76 -2.02 1.10 -20.61
CA CYS A 76 -0.64 0.60 -20.61
C CYS A 76 -0.06 0.49 -22.04
N VAL A 77 1.18 0.93 -22.20
CA VAL A 77 1.97 0.90 -23.44
C VAL A 77 3.08 -0.15 -23.43
N ALA A 78 3.05 -1.09 -22.50
CA ALA A 78 4.02 -2.18 -22.35
C ALA A 78 5.48 -1.69 -22.40
N CYS A 79 5.82 -0.67 -21.61
CA CYS A 79 7.18 -0.11 -21.54
C CYS A 79 8.12 -0.88 -20.60
N PHE A 80 7.59 -1.82 -19.78
CA PHE A 80 8.30 -2.66 -18.81
C PHE A 80 8.90 -1.92 -17.61
N LEU A 81 8.73 -0.61 -17.46
CA LEU A 81 9.31 0.14 -16.35
C LEU A 81 8.79 -0.34 -14.99
N CYS A 82 7.51 -0.65 -14.88
CA CYS A 82 6.92 -1.19 -13.65
C CYS A 82 7.50 -2.57 -13.27
N ALA A 83 7.72 -3.45 -14.26
CA ALA A 83 8.33 -4.75 -14.03
C ALA A 83 9.80 -4.62 -13.60
N THR A 84 10.54 -3.67 -14.20
CA THR A 84 11.95 -3.38 -13.85
C THR A 84 12.08 -2.75 -12.47
N ALA A 85 11.16 -1.84 -12.10
CA ALA A 85 11.16 -1.18 -10.79
C ALA A 85 10.68 -2.09 -9.65
N CYS A 86 10.06 -3.23 -9.96
CA CYS A 86 9.49 -4.12 -8.94
C CYS A 86 10.57 -4.87 -8.15
N PRO A 87 10.76 -4.62 -6.84
CA PRO A 87 11.78 -5.30 -6.04
C PRO A 87 11.45 -6.78 -5.81
N ALA A 88 10.17 -7.16 -5.89
CA ALA A 88 9.70 -8.52 -5.70
C ALA A 88 9.63 -9.32 -7.02
N HIS A 89 9.89 -8.69 -8.17
CA HIS A 89 9.78 -9.32 -9.49
C HIS A 89 8.46 -10.09 -9.67
N CYS A 90 7.35 -9.47 -9.31
CA CYS A 90 6.01 -10.08 -9.34
C CYS A 90 5.18 -9.66 -10.56
N ILE A 91 5.72 -8.85 -11.47
CA ILE A 91 5.03 -8.33 -12.65
C ILE A 91 5.65 -8.94 -13.90
N ASP A 92 4.83 -9.65 -14.66
CA ASP A 92 5.20 -10.22 -15.96
C ASP A 92 4.37 -9.59 -17.07
N ILE A 93 5.05 -9.17 -18.14
CA ILE A 93 4.43 -8.46 -19.26
C ILE A 93 4.89 -9.13 -20.58
N VAL A 94 3.94 -9.41 -21.47
CA VAL A 94 4.24 -9.75 -22.86
C VAL A 94 3.66 -8.65 -23.73
N ALA A 95 4.52 -7.96 -24.47
CA ALA A 95 4.13 -6.93 -25.40
C ALA A 95 3.75 -7.52 -26.77
N ALA A 96 2.79 -6.87 -27.43
CA ALA A 96 2.47 -7.10 -28.83
C ALA A 96 2.37 -5.78 -29.58
N GLU A 97 2.43 -5.83 -30.91
CA GLU A 97 2.20 -4.69 -31.78
C GLU A 97 0.78 -4.16 -31.57
N SER A 98 0.65 -2.86 -31.42
CA SER A 98 -0.65 -2.24 -31.15
C SER A 98 -1.55 -2.25 -32.35
N PRO A 99 -2.83 -2.64 -32.23
CA PRO A 99 -3.82 -2.47 -33.30
C PRO A 99 -4.25 -0.98 -33.47
N TRP A 100 -3.83 -0.10 -32.57
CA TRP A 100 -4.20 1.31 -32.57
C TRP A 100 -3.04 2.20 -33.07
N PRO A 101 -3.33 3.24 -33.88
CA PRO A 101 -2.27 4.07 -34.47
C PRO A 101 -1.62 5.04 -33.50
N ASP A 102 -2.20 5.24 -32.32
CA ASP A 102 -1.73 6.18 -31.29
C ASP A 102 -0.55 5.64 -30.47
N ARG A 103 -0.25 4.35 -30.56
CA ARG A 103 0.84 3.68 -29.82
C ARG A 103 1.43 2.52 -30.61
N GLU A 104 2.71 2.26 -30.45
CA GLU A 104 3.40 1.17 -31.17
C GLU A 104 3.11 -0.21 -30.58
N LYS A 105 2.94 -0.31 -29.27
CA LYS A 105 2.77 -1.56 -28.57
C LYS A 105 1.79 -1.46 -27.39
N TYR A 106 1.25 -2.60 -27.01
CA TYR A 106 0.35 -2.75 -25.87
C TYR A 106 0.65 -4.06 -25.13
N PRO A 107 0.22 -4.24 -23.88
CA PRO A 107 0.36 -5.53 -23.20
C PRO A 107 -0.62 -6.54 -23.76
N GLN A 108 -0.10 -7.57 -24.44
CA GLN A 108 -0.89 -8.74 -24.83
C GLN A 108 -1.29 -9.51 -23.57
N THR A 109 -0.30 -9.80 -22.72
CA THR A 109 -0.52 -10.30 -21.36
C THR A 109 0.12 -9.35 -20.36
N PHE A 110 -0.51 -9.22 -19.21
CA PHE A 110 -0.02 -8.50 -18.06
C PHE A 110 -0.47 -9.26 -16.83
N THR A 111 0.45 -9.71 -16.01
CA THR A 111 0.13 -10.47 -14.81
C THR A 111 0.88 -9.95 -13.61
N ILE A 112 0.22 -9.98 -12.44
CA ILE A 112 0.82 -9.65 -11.14
C ILE A 112 0.59 -10.82 -10.20
N ASP A 113 1.66 -11.34 -9.60
CA ASP A 113 1.57 -12.29 -8.49
C ASP A 113 1.39 -11.51 -7.18
N GLU A 114 0.13 -11.36 -6.76
CA GLU A 114 -0.24 -10.58 -5.57
C GLU A 114 0.27 -11.21 -4.26
N LEU A 115 0.56 -12.52 -4.24
CA LEU A 115 1.16 -13.17 -3.07
C LEU A 115 2.66 -12.90 -2.95
N ARG A 116 3.33 -12.52 -4.05
CA ARG A 116 4.72 -12.11 -4.04
C ARG A 116 4.87 -10.61 -3.82
N CYS A 117 3.85 -9.85 -4.17
CA CYS A 117 3.85 -8.40 -4.07
C CYS A 117 3.99 -7.93 -2.61
N ILE A 118 4.79 -6.89 -2.39
CA ILE A 118 4.95 -6.23 -1.08
C ILE A 118 4.20 -4.90 -1.00
N PHE A 119 3.40 -4.57 -1.99
CA PHE A 119 2.58 -3.35 -2.06
C PHE A 119 3.38 -2.05 -1.83
N CYS A 120 4.62 -1.99 -2.33
CA CYS A 120 5.52 -0.83 -2.13
C CYS A 120 5.14 0.41 -2.96
N GLY A 121 4.41 0.26 -4.08
CA GLY A 121 4.00 1.35 -4.96
C GLY A 121 5.03 1.77 -6.02
N MET A 122 6.22 1.17 -6.06
CA MET A 122 7.25 1.54 -7.05
C MET A 122 6.81 1.32 -8.50
N CYS A 123 5.91 0.37 -8.75
CA CYS A 123 5.35 0.13 -10.09
C CYS A 123 4.48 1.30 -10.57
N GLU A 124 3.75 1.92 -9.64
CA GLU A 124 2.92 3.10 -9.89
C GLU A 124 3.78 4.32 -10.15
N GLU A 125 4.79 4.57 -9.31
CA GLU A 125 5.73 5.70 -9.47
C GLU A 125 6.56 5.61 -10.75
N ALA A 126 6.90 4.39 -11.19
CA ALA A 126 7.67 4.16 -12.41
C ALA A 126 6.84 4.23 -13.71
N CYS A 127 5.51 4.31 -13.62
CA CYS A 127 4.64 4.27 -14.79
C CYS A 127 4.56 5.63 -15.50
N PRO A 128 5.09 5.80 -16.72
CA PRO A 128 5.11 7.11 -17.39
C PRO A 128 3.75 7.54 -17.93
N VAL A 129 2.76 6.64 -17.94
CA VAL A 129 1.42 6.88 -18.48
C VAL A 129 0.32 6.66 -17.45
N ASP A 130 0.66 6.52 -16.16
CA ASP A 130 -0.28 6.26 -15.06
C ASP A 130 -1.27 5.13 -15.39
N ALA A 131 -0.75 4.04 -15.93
CA ALA A 131 -1.55 2.90 -16.35
C ALA A 131 -1.78 1.88 -15.24
N ILE A 132 -0.92 1.85 -14.22
CA ILE A 132 -1.01 0.98 -13.05
C ILE A 132 -1.09 1.84 -11.80
N GLU A 133 -2.04 1.53 -10.93
CA GLU A 133 -2.26 2.22 -9.66
C GLU A 133 -2.63 1.22 -8.57
N LEU A 134 -2.37 1.59 -7.31
CA LEU A 134 -2.83 0.87 -6.14
C LEU A 134 -4.12 1.52 -5.62
N THR A 135 -5.08 0.68 -5.22
CA THR A 135 -6.39 1.10 -4.73
C THR A 135 -6.44 1.07 -3.19
N SER A 136 -7.57 1.49 -2.61
CA SER A 136 -7.84 1.29 -1.19
C SER A 136 -8.36 -0.11 -0.85
N LEU A 137 -8.57 -0.98 -1.86
CA LEU A 137 -9.03 -2.35 -1.64
C LEU A 137 -7.94 -3.17 -0.95
N TYR A 138 -8.25 -3.72 0.22
CA TYR A 138 -7.33 -4.53 1.03
C TYR A 138 -7.83 -5.95 1.29
N ASN A 139 -9.12 -6.20 1.08
CA ASN A 139 -9.73 -7.51 1.30
C ASN A 139 -9.37 -8.46 0.15
N LEU A 140 -8.12 -8.93 0.15
CA LEU A 140 -7.59 -9.82 -0.84
C LEU A 140 -7.48 -11.22 -0.25
N SER A 141 -8.27 -12.15 -0.78
CA SER A 141 -8.25 -13.54 -0.36
C SER A 141 -8.45 -14.47 -1.55
N GLY A 142 -7.80 -15.62 -1.52
CA GLY A 142 -7.93 -16.66 -2.52
C GLY A 142 -7.71 -18.03 -1.89
N LYS A 143 -8.28 -19.08 -2.49
CA LYS A 143 -8.15 -20.46 -2.03
C LYS A 143 -6.93 -21.15 -2.62
N SER A 144 -6.39 -20.60 -3.70
CA SER A 144 -5.20 -21.13 -4.38
C SER A 144 -4.28 -19.99 -4.81
N ARG A 145 -3.02 -20.34 -5.15
CA ARG A 145 -2.05 -19.38 -5.65
C ARG A 145 -2.45 -18.83 -7.02
N GLU A 146 -3.03 -19.66 -7.84
CA GLU A 146 -3.47 -19.31 -9.19
C GLU A 146 -4.54 -18.21 -9.17
N GLU A 147 -5.44 -18.24 -8.19
CA GLU A 147 -6.46 -17.20 -8.00
C GLU A 147 -5.85 -15.84 -7.64
N MET A 148 -4.64 -15.86 -7.06
CA MET A 148 -3.91 -14.67 -6.63
C MET A 148 -2.90 -14.16 -7.67
N ILE A 149 -2.83 -14.81 -8.83
CA ILE A 149 -2.16 -14.27 -10.01
C ILE A 149 -3.20 -13.47 -10.81
N PHE A 150 -3.08 -12.16 -10.72
CA PHE A 150 -4.02 -11.26 -11.38
C PHE A 150 -3.59 -11.01 -12.82
N ASP A 151 -4.42 -11.42 -13.75
CA ASP A 151 -4.25 -11.17 -15.17
C ASP A 151 -4.75 -9.76 -15.56
N LYS A 152 -4.49 -9.38 -16.79
CA LYS A 152 -4.89 -8.08 -17.35
C LYS A 152 -6.40 -7.83 -17.22
N GLU A 153 -7.22 -8.85 -17.43
CA GLU A 153 -8.68 -8.75 -17.40
C GLU A 153 -9.18 -8.48 -16.00
N LYS A 154 -8.61 -9.19 -15.01
CA LYS A 154 -8.92 -8.99 -13.59
C LYS A 154 -8.51 -7.61 -13.11
N LEU A 155 -7.31 -7.15 -13.49
CA LEU A 155 -6.82 -5.81 -13.15
C LEU A 155 -7.68 -4.69 -13.76
N LEU A 156 -8.16 -4.87 -14.98
CA LEU A 156 -9.10 -3.95 -15.61
C LEU A 156 -10.49 -4.00 -14.95
N SER A 157 -10.96 -5.17 -14.50
CA SER A 157 -12.23 -5.29 -13.78
C SER A 157 -12.19 -4.58 -12.43
N ILE A 158 -11.03 -4.59 -11.74
CA ILE A 158 -10.82 -3.82 -10.51
C ILE A 158 -10.92 -2.31 -10.80
N TYR A 159 -10.37 -1.85 -11.91
CA TYR A 159 -10.56 -0.47 -12.34
C TYR A 159 -12.05 -0.14 -12.54
N ASP A 160 -12.79 -0.98 -13.27
CA ASP A 160 -14.21 -0.77 -13.54
C ASP A 160 -15.05 -0.70 -12.23
N GLN A 161 -14.63 -1.42 -11.19
CA GLN A 161 -15.28 -1.40 -9.87
C GLN A 161 -14.90 -0.17 -9.03
N THR A 162 -13.69 0.35 -9.18
CA THR A 162 -13.12 1.37 -8.28
C THR A 162 -13.10 2.77 -8.88
N CYS A 163 -13.14 2.92 -10.21
CA CYS A 163 -12.92 4.20 -10.89
C CYS A 163 -13.91 5.31 -10.52
N GLN A 164 -15.14 4.97 -10.09
CA GLN A 164 -16.14 5.97 -9.67
C GLN A 164 -15.88 6.47 -8.25
N ALA A 165 -15.45 5.57 -7.36
CA ALA A 165 -15.17 5.91 -5.96
C ALA A 165 -13.76 6.49 -5.78
N GLU A 166 -12.83 6.05 -6.61
CA GLU A 166 -11.42 6.43 -6.55
C GLU A 166 -10.95 6.90 -7.93
N PRO A 167 -11.11 8.17 -8.28
CA PRO A 167 -10.55 8.73 -9.52
C PRO A 167 -9.03 8.53 -9.52
N SER A 168 -8.44 8.42 -10.72
CA SER A 168 -6.99 8.17 -10.84
C SER A 168 -6.20 9.28 -10.13
N ARG A 169 -5.01 8.94 -9.60
CA ARG A 169 -4.18 9.92 -8.86
C ARG A 169 -3.79 11.12 -9.70
N THR A 170 -3.59 10.93 -11.00
CA THR A 170 -3.35 12.02 -11.96
C THR A 170 -4.53 13.00 -12.01
N GLN A 171 -5.76 12.52 -11.99
CA GLN A 171 -6.95 13.38 -12.00
C GLN A 171 -7.18 14.12 -10.69
N ARG A 172 -6.57 13.66 -9.58
CA ARG A 172 -6.67 14.29 -8.25
C ARG A 172 -5.68 15.44 -8.07
N SER A 173 -4.55 15.44 -8.77
CA SER A 173 -3.55 16.52 -8.71
C SER A 173 -4.01 17.81 -9.40
N ASP A 174 -5.04 17.73 -10.27
CA ASP A 174 -5.56 18.84 -11.06
C ASP A 174 -6.84 19.48 -10.46
N SER A 175 -7.30 19.00 -9.30
CA SER A 175 -8.47 19.50 -8.56
C SER A 175 -8.04 20.20 -7.26
#